data_8cc5179388af9dca8426a5808c691502
#
_entry.id   8cc5179388af9dca8426a5808c691502
#
_cell.length_a   1.000
_cell.length_b   1.000
_cell.length_c   1.000
_cell.angle_alpha   90.00
_cell.angle_beta   90.00
_cell.angle_gamma   90.00
#
_symmetry.space_group_name_H-M   'P 1'
#
loop_
_entity.id
_entity.type
_entity.pdbx_description
1 polymer ?
#
loop_
_entity_poly.entity_id
_entity_poly.type
_entity_poly.pdbx_seq_one_letter_code
_entity_poly.pdbx_strand_id
1 'polypeptide(L)'
;MRPFRGRVAFPALLLDFAVVLVAAEVGGSVFRRLRLPRVVGMLVAGILLGPFTPGYVVDPAGIADLALLGAVFLMFSTGLSFDIRTFRRLRAGPFILAGLGVGASFLLGLGLGLAVGWPLVPSLFVGLVLTSTSSTLGIKFLVDFGLTDSPGVELVTAAILIDDVIALSLMTVAVGLSSPGSSPPALLAGLGLLLGLAALLVWVGSHALPRILRATDVISPSSTVTVAVSMALLISFAFALLGLPPLVGAFFAGSIIASTEYGHRVTRHMVPVTAIFMGVFFTSIGFLIDPARLPGVLALALAAVGVAVVGKVLPGMAVLRRVPGLDAPRAWSLSTVLVPRAEISLIIAQYGVVIGAPEELLALAMLVMLGTALLPAALVRVPRRKV
;
A
#
# COMPACT_ATOMS: atom_id res chain seq x y z
N MET A 1 14.62 -22.19 27.26
CA MET A 1 13.34 -22.74 26.78
C MET A 1 12.21 -22.06 27.54
N ARG A 2 11.49 -21.09 26.94
CA ARG A 2 10.27 -20.52 27.53
C ARG A 2 9.10 -21.41 27.16
N PRO A 3 8.18 -21.75 28.10
CA PRO A 3 7.04 -22.59 27.79
C PRO A 3 6.13 -21.88 26.81
N PHE A 4 5.67 -22.59 25.79
CA PHE A 4 4.62 -22.18 24.87
C PHE A 4 3.37 -21.76 25.65
N ARG A 5 3.14 -20.46 25.80
CA ARG A 5 1.87 -19.94 26.33
C ARG A 5 0.77 -20.22 25.32
N GLY A 6 -0.23 -20.96 25.80
CA GLY A 6 -1.57 -21.09 25.27
C GLY A 6 -1.68 -21.30 23.75
N ARG A 7 -1.59 -22.55 23.29
CA ARG A 7 -2.08 -22.90 21.95
C ARG A 7 -3.58 -22.58 21.94
N VAL A 8 -3.97 -21.55 21.14
CA VAL A 8 -5.34 -21.53 20.62
C VAL A 8 -5.58 -22.91 20.04
N ALA A 9 -6.61 -23.62 20.49
CA ALA A 9 -6.87 -24.95 19.97
C ALA A 9 -7.07 -24.80 18.46
N PHE A 10 -6.38 -25.61 17.64
CA PHE A 10 -6.44 -25.53 16.18
C PHE A 10 -7.88 -25.43 15.61
N PRO A 11 -8.92 -26.08 16.20
CA PRO A 11 -10.30 -25.87 15.82
C PRO A 11 -10.82 -24.44 16.00
N ALA A 12 -10.38 -23.71 17.04
CA ALA A 12 -10.79 -22.31 17.25
C ALA A 12 -10.17 -21.41 16.18
N LEU A 13 -8.89 -21.60 15.86
CA LEU A 13 -8.23 -20.84 14.77
C LEU A 13 -8.92 -21.07 13.42
N LEU A 14 -9.37 -22.30 13.11
CA LEU A 14 -10.11 -22.58 11.87
C LEU A 14 -11.44 -21.83 11.81
N LEU A 15 -12.17 -21.80 12.94
CA LEU A 15 -13.42 -21.06 13.04
C LEU A 15 -13.19 -19.57 12.89
N ASP A 16 -12.22 -19.01 13.61
CA ASP A 16 -11.87 -17.59 13.56
C ASP A 16 -11.46 -17.18 12.15
N PHE A 17 -10.62 -17.98 11.49
CA PHE A 17 -10.21 -17.73 10.11
C PHE A 17 -11.40 -17.76 9.13
N ALA A 18 -12.30 -18.74 9.27
CA ALA A 18 -13.51 -18.83 8.46
C ALA A 18 -14.45 -17.63 8.67
N VAL A 19 -14.67 -17.22 9.93
CA VAL A 19 -15.50 -16.06 10.28
C VAL A 19 -14.90 -14.78 9.69
N VAL A 20 -13.59 -14.59 9.81
CA VAL A 20 -12.88 -13.43 9.24
C VAL A 20 -13.03 -13.38 7.73
N LEU A 21 -12.88 -14.51 7.02
CA LEU A 21 -13.04 -14.57 5.58
C LEU A 21 -14.47 -14.22 5.13
N VAL A 22 -15.48 -14.80 5.80
CA VAL A 22 -16.88 -14.52 5.48
C VAL A 22 -17.20 -13.04 5.75
N ALA A 23 -16.78 -12.51 6.89
CA ALA A 23 -17.01 -11.11 7.24
C ALA A 23 -16.31 -10.15 6.28
N ALA A 24 -15.06 -10.45 5.89
CA ALA A 24 -14.32 -9.68 4.90
C ALA A 24 -15.06 -9.65 3.54
N GLU A 25 -15.54 -10.80 3.08
CA GLU A 25 -16.27 -10.88 1.81
C GLU A 25 -17.61 -10.17 1.85
N VAL A 26 -18.38 -10.35 2.92
CA VAL A 26 -19.68 -9.67 3.12
C VAL A 26 -19.47 -8.16 3.21
N GLY A 27 -18.60 -7.70 4.10
CA GLY A 27 -18.28 -6.28 4.28
C GLY A 27 -17.77 -5.64 2.98
N GLY A 28 -16.79 -6.28 2.34
CA GLY A 28 -16.26 -5.83 1.06
C GLY A 28 -17.30 -5.78 -0.05
N SER A 29 -18.22 -6.76 -0.11
CA SER A 29 -19.29 -6.81 -1.11
C SER A 29 -20.38 -5.76 -0.88
N VAL A 30 -20.75 -5.51 0.38
CA VAL A 30 -21.70 -4.45 0.75
C VAL A 30 -21.15 -3.08 0.32
N PHE A 31 -19.90 -2.76 0.67
CA PHE A 31 -19.28 -1.49 0.32
C PHE A 31 -19.11 -1.32 -1.19
N ARG A 32 -18.77 -2.39 -1.91
CA ARG A 32 -18.73 -2.39 -3.37
C ARG A 32 -20.10 -2.05 -4.00
N ARG A 33 -21.22 -2.58 -3.46
CA ARG A 33 -22.56 -2.23 -3.90
C ARG A 33 -22.90 -0.76 -3.62
N LEU A 34 -22.38 -0.20 -2.54
CA LEU A 34 -22.48 1.21 -2.20
C LEU A 34 -21.54 2.11 -3.03
N ARG A 35 -20.78 1.54 -3.98
CA ARG A 35 -19.75 2.20 -4.79
C ARG A 35 -18.58 2.76 -3.96
N LEU A 36 -18.34 2.19 -2.79
CA LEU A 36 -17.22 2.50 -1.91
C LEU A 36 -16.07 1.49 -2.09
N PRO A 37 -14.86 1.82 -1.69
CA PRO A 37 -13.74 0.89 -1.73
C PRO A 37 -14.02 -0.36 -0.90
N ARG A 38 -13.79 -1.54 -1.48
CA ARG A 38 -14.00 -2.85 -0.86
C ARG A 38 -13.22 -3.00 0.45
N VAL A 39 -12.01 -2.44 0.48
CA VAL A 39 -11.10 -2.46 1.64
C VAL A 39 -11.74 -1.80 2.87
N VAL A 40 -12.48 -0.70 2.70
CA VAL A 40 -13.19 -0.04 3.82
C VAL A 40 -14.23 -0.98 4.43
N GLY A 41 -14.95 -1.73 3.59
CA GLY A 41 -15.92 -2.72 4.06
C GLY A 41 -15.26 -3.85 4.86
N MET A 42 -14.07 -4.30 4.47
CA MET A 42 -13.29 -5.29 5.22
C MET A 42 -12.83 -4.73 6.58
N LEU A 43 -12.37 -3.48 6.62
CA LEU A 43 -12.00 -2.80 7.87
C LEU A 43 -13.20 -2.67 8.81
N VAL A 44 -14.36 -2.24 8.30
CA VAL A 44 -15.60 -2.14 9.10
C VAL A 44 -16.02 -3.51 9.61
N ALA A 45 -15.93 -4.57 8.80
CA ALA A 45 -16.19 -5.92 9.25
C ALA A 45 -15.25 -6.33 10.40
N GLY A 46 -13.97 -5.92 10.33
CA GLY A 46 -13.00 -6.12 11.41
C GLY A 46 -13.34 -5.33 12.67
N ILE A 47 -13.77 -4.08 12.55
CA ILE A 47 -14.24 -3.29 13.70
C ILE A 47 -15.41 -4.02 14.41
N LEU A 48 -16.34 -4.57 13.63
CA LEU A 48 -17.51 -5.28 14.18
C LEU A 48 -17.17 -6.63 14.83
N LEU A 49 -16.11 -7.30 14.38
CA LEU A 49 -15.62 -8.55 14.95
C LEU A 49 -14.53 -8.34 16.03
N GLY A 50 -14.06 -7.11 16.18
CA GLY A 50 -12.97 -6.78 17.08
C GLY A 50 -13.41 -6.61 18.53
N PRO A 51 -12.42 -6.43 19.44
CA PRO A 51 -12.66 -6.41 20.89
C PRO A 51 -13.41 -5.16 21.37
N PHE A 52 -13.58 -4.14 20.55
CA PHE A 52 -14.22 -2.87 20.93
C PHE A 52 -15.73 -2.85 20.67
N THR A 53 -16.28 -3.88 20.04
CA THR A 53 -17.71 -3.99 19.75
C THR A 53 -18.29 -5.24 20.40
N PRO A 54 -19.54 -5.19 20.93
CA PRO A 54 -20.19 -6.38 21.45
C PRO A 54 -20.52 -7.34 20.30
N GLY A 55 -19.97 -8.54 20.33
CA GLY A 55 -20.21 -9.54 19.29
C GLY A 55 -19.31 -10.75 19.43
N TYR A 56 -19.19 -11.50 18.35
CA TYR A 56 -18.24 -12.59 18.27
C TYR A 56 -16.82 -11.99 18.20
N VAL A 57 -16.05 -12.26 19.21
CA VAL A 57 -14.66 -11.79 19.29
C VAL A 57 -13.74 -12.88 18.76
N VAL A 58 -13.13 -12.61 17.61
CA VAL A 58 -12.03 -13.41 17.08
C VAL A 58 -10.79 -13.19 17.94
N ASP A 59 -9.97 -14.23 18.16
CA ASP A 59 -8.67 -14.05 18.80
C ASP A 59 -7.73 -13.29 17.85
N PRO A 60 -7.43 -11.99 18.12
CA PRO A 60 -6.56 -11.20 17.24
C PRO A 60 -5.14 -11.75 17.15
N ALA A 61 -4.65 -12.40 18.22
CA ALA A 61 -3.30 -12.96 18.25
C ALA A 61 -3.18 -14.18 17.34
N GLY A 62 -4.23 -15.04 17.29
CA GLY A 62 -4.26 -16.20 16.38
C GLY A 62 -4.30 -15.81 14.91
N ILE A 63 -4.94 -14.68 14.59
CA ILE A 63 -5.08 -14.19 13.20
C ILE A 63 -3.89 -13.32 12.76
N ALA A 64 -3.11 -12.74 13.71
CA ALA A 64 -2.05 -11.76 13.40
C ALA A 64 -0.98 -12.30 12.44
N ASP A 65 -0.54 -13.55 12.61
CA ASP A 65 0.47 -14.16 11.74
C ASP A 65 -0.08 -14.38 10.31
N LEU A 66 -1.35 -14.81 10.20
CA LEU A 66 -2.02 -14.96 8.90
C LEU A 66 -2.24 -13.60 8.22
N ALA A 67 -2.53 -12.57 9.00
CA ALA A 67 -2.65 -11.21 8.51
C ALA A 67 -1.31 -10.67 7.97
N LEU A 68 -0.20 -10.96 8.65
CA LEU A 68 1.15 -10.59 8.18
C LEU A 68 1.47 -11.28 6.85
N LEU A 69 1.17 -12.56 6.69
CA LEU A 69 1.27 -13.25 5.41
C LEU A 69 0.39 -12.59 4.33
N GLY A 70 -0.80 -12.13 4.72
CA GLY A 70 -1.69 -11.37 3.86
C GLY A 70 -1.05 -10.08 3.34
N ALA A 71 -0.40 -9.33 4.22
CA ALA A 71 0.33 -8.13 3.84
C ALA A 71 1.50 -8.45 2.88
N VAL A 72 2.25 -9.53 3.13
CA VAL A 72 3.35 -9.98 2.25
C VAL A 72 2.81 -10.35 0.87
N PHE A 73 1.73 -11.12 0.77
CA PHE A 73 1.13 -11.49 -0.51
C PHE A 73 0.52 -10.29 -1.25
N LEU A 74 -0.05 -9.34 -0.52
CA LEU A 74 -0.55 -8.09 -1.10
C LEU A 74 0.60 -7.28 -1.71
N MET A 75 1.70 -7.10 -0.97
CA MET A 75 2.88 -6.38 -1.46
C MET A 75 3.58 -7.11 -2.60
N PHE A 76 3.65 -8.43 -2.55
CA PHE A 76 4.13 -9.24 -3.67
C PHE A 76 3.27 -9.04 -4.92
N SER A 77 1.95 -9.08 -4.79
CA SER A 77 1.01 -8.85 -5.89
C SER A 77 1.10 -7.42 -6.45
N THR A 78 1.28 -6.43 -5.58
CA THR A 78 1.54 -5.03 -5.98
C THR A 78 2.84 -4.95 -6.78
N GLY A 79 3.91 -5.60 -6.30
CA GLY A 79 5.18 -5.71 -7.02
C GLY A 79 5.04 -6.40 -8.38
N LEU A 80 4.22 -7.45 -8.51
CA LEU A 80 3.93 -8.11 -9.78
C LEU A 80 3.27 -7.20 -10.82
N SER A 81 2.60 -6.15 -10.37
CA SER A 81 2.02 -5.12 -11.26
C SER A 81 3.06 -4.09 -11.74
N PHE A 82 4.31 -4.20 -11.25
CA PHE A 82 5.38 -3.23 -11.42
C PHE A 82 6.55 -3.81 -12.23
N ASP A 83 6.53 -3.69 -13.56
CA ASP A 83 7.65 -4.13 -14.40
C ASP A 83 8.81 -3.12 -14.37
N ILE A 84 9.91 -3.48 -13.69
CA ILE A 84 11.14 -2.69 -13.59
C ILE A 84 11.71 -2.30 -14.98
N ARG A 85 11.51 -3.12 -16.01
CA ARG A 85 12.00 -2.81 -17.36
C ARG A 85 11.32 -1.59 -17.95
N THR A 86 10.04 -1.37 -17.62
CA THR A 86 9.30 -0.19 -18.06
C THR A 86 9.96 1.08 -17.52
N PHE A 87 10.52 1.04 -16.30
CA PHE A 87 11.22 2.18 -15.69
C PHE A 87 12.47 2.62 -16.44
N ARG A 88 13.21 1.70 -17.03
CA ARG A 88 14.41 2.03 -17.81
C ARG A 88 14.10 2.86 -19.06
N ARG A 89 12.86 2.85 -19.51
CA ARG A 89 12.38 3.59 -20.71
C ARG A 89 11.72 4.91 -20.36
N LEU A 90 11.39 5.13 -19.06
CA LEU A 90 10.75 6.36 -18.61
C LEU A 90 11.73 7.53 -18.65
N ARG A 91 11.24 8.66 -19.17
CA ARG A 91 11.93 9.96 -19.05
C ARG A 91 11.79 10.48 -17.62
N ALA A 92 12.45 11.60 -17.29
CA ALA A 92 12.43 12.21 -15.97
C ALA A 92 11.04 12.65 -15.46
N GLY A 93 10.08 12.86 -16.35
CA GLY A 93 8.76 13.38 -16.03
C GLY A 93 8.01 12.65 -14.91
N PRO A 94 7.83 11.31 -14.97
CA PRO A 94 7.17 10.54 -13.91
C PRO A 94 7.88 10.63 -12.57
N PHE A 95 9.22 10.64 -12.55
CA PHE A 95 10.01 10.78 -11.32
C PHE A 95 9.85 12.17 -10.68
N ILE A 96 9.79 13.21 -11.51
CA ILE A 96 9.55 14.59 -11.05
C ILE A 96 8.14 14.69 -10.48
N LEU A 97 7.13 14.14 -11.19
CA LEU A 97 5.74 14.17 -10.72
C LEU A 97 5.58 13.42 -9.39
N ALA A 98 6.10 12.20 -9.30
CA ALA A 98 6.08 11.39 -8.09
C ALA A 98 6.85 12.08 -6.95
N GLY A 99 8.09 12.50 -7.19
CA GLY A 99 8.93 13.14 -6.16
C GLY A 99 8.31 14.41 -5.59
N LEU A 100 7.77 15.28 -6.45
CA LEU A 100 7.07 16.49 -6.00
C LEU A 100 5.77 16.16 -5.26
N GLY A 101 4.99 15.20 -5.76
CA GLY A 101 3.74 14.78 -5.14
C GLY A 101 3.94 14.11 -3.78
N VAL A 102 4.93 13.22 -3.68
CA VAL A 102 5.30 12.57 -2.42
C VAL A 102 5.89 13.59 -1.45
N GLY A 103 6.84 14.41 -1.90
CA GLY A 103 7.48 15.42 -1.06
C GLY A 103 6.47 16.42 -0.48
N ALA A 104 5.57 16.96 -1.31
CA ALA A 104 4.53 17.87 -0.85
C ALA A 104 3.56 17.19 0.14
N SER A 105 3.06 15.99 -0.19
CA SER A 105 2.15 15.25 0.69
C SER A 105 2.81 14.89 2.01
N PHE A 106 4.07 14.45 1.97
CA PHE A 106 4.84 14.09 3.15
C PHE A 106 5.07 15.29 4.08
N LEU A 107 5.58 16.40 3.54
CA LEU A 107 5.90 17.59 4.33
C LEU A 107 4.64 18.25 4.92
N LEU A 108 3.56 18.32 4.15
CA LEU A 108 2.29 18.85 4.64
C LEU A 108 1.67 17.93 5.70
N GLY A 109 1.75 16.60 5.52
CA GLY A 109 1.25 15.62 6.49
C GLY A 109 2.09 15.60 7.77
N LEU A 110 3.42 15.69 7.66
CA LEU A 110 4.32 15.87 8.80
C LEU A 110 3.96 17.15 9.57
N GLY A 111 3.80 18.27 8.85
CA GLY A 111 3.38 19.54 9.44
C GLY A 111 2.03 19.46 10.14
N LEU A 112 1.07 18.72 9.56
CA LEU A 112 -0.24 18.49 10.17
C LEU A 112 -0.11 17.70 11.49
N GLY A 113 0.69 16.61 11.52
CA GLY A 113 0.94 15.83 12.73
C GLY A 113 1.58 16.70 13.84
N LEU A 114 2.59 17.49 13.51
CA LEU A 114 3.23 18.40 14.45
C LEU A 114 2.26 19.48 14.94
N ALA A 115 1.40 20.02 14.07
CA ALA A 115 0.44 21.07 14.42
C ALA A 115 -0.63 20.59 15.43
N VAL A 116 -0.97 19.28 15.41
CA VAL A 116 -1.87 18.69 16.43
C VAL A 116 -1.11 18.24 17.69
N GLY A 117 0.18 18.53 17.79
CA GLY A 117 0.99 18.23 18.97
C GLY A 117 1.55 16.79 19.02
N TRP A 118 1.50 16.03 17.94
CA TRP A 118 2.11 14.71 17.94
C TRP A 118 3.64 14.80 17.91
N PRO A 119 4.36 13.89 18.60
CA PRO A 119 5.81 13.79 18.52
C PRO A 119 6.30 13.59 17.08
N LEU A 120 7.59 13.85 16.85
CA LEU A 120 8.19 13.80 15.51
C LEU A 120 7.93 12.45 14.79
N VAL A 121 8.18 11.33 15.46
CA VAL A 121 8.04 9.99 14.84
C VAL A 121 6.59 9.70 14.42
N PRO A 122 5.57 9.82 15.30
CA PRO A 122 4.17 9.75 14.87
C PRO A 122 3.81 10.71 13.72
N SER A 123 4.30 11.95 13.77
CA SER A 123 4.04 12.94 12.71
C SER A 123 4.67 12.56 11.38
N LEU A 124 5.85 11.91 11.37
CA LEU A 124 6.44 11.31 10.16
C LEU A 124 5.48 10.29 9.53
N PHE A 125 4.82 9.47 10.35
CA PHE A 125 3.86 8.49 9.86
C PHE A 125 2.57 9.11 9.34
N VAL A 126 2.11 10.25 9.87
CA VAL A 126 1.04 11.03 9.24
C VAL A 126 1.46 11.47 7.83
N GLY A 127 2.67 12.01 7.70
CA GLY A 127 3.24 12.36 6.40
C GLY A 127 3.28 11.18 5.44
N LEU A 128 3.79 10.03 5.89
CA LEU A 128 3.92 8.81 5.09
C LEU A 128 2.58 8.24 4.64
N VAL A 129 1.56 8.22 5.50
CA VAL A 129 0.19 7.80 5.17
C VAL A 129 -0.36 8.60 3.99
N LEU A 130 0.03 9.86 3.85
CA LEU A 130 -0.43 10.75 2.79
C LEU A 130 0.42 10.69 1.50
N THR A 131 1.49 9.91 1.43
CA THR A 131 2.39 9.86 0.26
C THR A 131 1.89 8.95 -0.85
N SER A 132 1.53 7.69 -0.54
CA SER A 132 1.19 6.68 -1.54
C SER A 132 -0.11 7.01 -2.28
N THR A 133 -0.20 6.57 -3.52
CA THR A 133 -1.39 6.75 -4.37
C THR A 133 -1.97 5.39 -4.73
N SER A 134 -3.29 5.22 -4.60
CA SER A 134 -3.95 3.97 -4.99
C SER A 134 -3.84 3.72 -6.49
N SER A 135 -3.07 2.73 -6.90
CA SER A 135 -2.95 2.32 -8.29
C SER A 135 -4.28 1.79 -8.85
N THR A 136 -4.99 0.97 -8.07
CA THR A 136 -6.28 0.39 -8.46
C THR A 136 -7.35 1.47 -8.69
N LEU A 137 -7.52 2.41 -7.75
CA LEU A 137 -8.48 3.50 -7.90
C LEU A 137 -8.04 4.51 -8.96
N GLY A 138 -6.74 4.79 -9.04
CA GLY A 138 -6.18 5.69 -10.07
C GLY A 138 -6.49 5.20 -11.48
N ILE A 139 -6.17 3.96 -11.80
CA ILE A 139 -6.47 3.35 -13.12
C ILE A 139 -7.99 3.34 -13.37
N LYS A 140 -8.78 2.94 -12.37
CA LYS A 140 -10.24 2.96 -12.49
C LYS A 140 -10.75 4.35 -12.82
N PHE A 141 -10.28 5.40 -12.17
CA PHE A 141 -10.71 6.77 -12.44
C PHE A 141 -10.26 7.27 -13.83
N LEU A 142 -9.10 6.84 -14.32
CA LEU A 142 -8.70 7.14 -15.71
C LEU A 142 -9.73 6.59 -16.70
N VAL A 143 -10.21 5.37 -16.49
CA VAL A 143 -11.23 4.74 -17.32
C VAL A 143 -12.61 5.41 -17.13
N ASP A 144 -13.06 5.55 -15.89
CA ASP A 144 -14.40 6.08 -15.56
C ASP A 144 -14.59 7.53 -16.02
N PHE A 145 -13.49 8.31 -16.09
CA PHE A 145 -13.53 9.71 -16.54
C PHE A 145 -13.17 9.88 -18.01
N GLY A 146 -12.90 8.79 -18.74
CA GLY A 146 -12.52 8.83 -20.15
C GLY A 146 -11.20 9.57 -20.43
N LEU A 147 -10.25 9.41 -19.52
CA LEU A 147 -8.93 10.07 -19.58
C LEU A 147 -7.85 9.17 -20.18
N THR A 148 -8.14 7.91 -20.52
CA THR A 148 -7.18 6.89 -20.98
C THR A 148 -6.39 7.32 -22.23
N ASP A 149 -7.00 8.09 -23.12
CA ASP A 149 -6.37 8.57 -24.36
C ASP A 149 -5.77 9.98 -24.21
N SER A 150 -5.77 10.53 -22.99
CA SER A 150 -5.28 11.90 -22.76
C SER A 150 -3.74 11.95 -22.78
N PRO A 151 -3.14 12.99 -23.39
CA PRO A 151 -1.72 13.24 -23.21
C PRO A 151 -1.37 13.27 -21.72
N GLY A 152 -0.27 12.61 -21.32
CA GLY A 152 0.18 12.56 -19.93
C GLY A 152 -0.37 11.40 -19.08
N VAL A 153 -1.25 10.54 -19.62
CA VAL A 153 -1.73 9.34 -18.91
C VAL A 153 -0.58 8.40 -18.51
N GLU A 154 0.34 8.13 -19.45
CA GLU A 154 1.51 7.29 -19.17
C GLU A 154 2.37 7.88 -18.04
N LEU A 155 2.52 9.22 -18.03
CA LEU A 155 3.27 9.93 -17.00
C LEU A 155 2.61 9.78 -15.63
N VAL A 156 1.29 9.92 -15.54
CA VAL A 156 0.51 9.75 -14.31
C VAL A 156 0.54 8.31 -13.82
N THR A 157 0.31 7.35 -14.71
CA THR A 157 0.31 5.91 -14.35
C THR A 157 1.68 5.48 -13.85
N ALA A 158 2.75 5.92 -14.49
CA ALA A 158 4.11 5.65 -14.05
C ALA A 158 4.42 6.33 -12.71
N ALA A 159 3.95 7.58 -12.50
CA ALA A 159 4.15 8.28 -11.24
C ALA A 159 3.46 7.58 -10.06
N ILE A 160 2.24 7.03 -10.24
CA ILE A 160 1.54 6.26 -9.22
C ILE A 160 2.40 5.07 -8.75
N LEU A 161 3.02 4.35 -9.67
CA LEU A 161 3.88 3.21 -9.33
C LEU A 161 5.17 3.67 -8.62
N ILE A 162 5.74 4.80 -9.03
CA ILE A 162 6.93 5.38 -8.38
C ILE A 162 6.61 5.86 -6.96
N ASP A 163 5.42 6.43 -6.74
CA ASP A 163 4.94 6.85 -5.42
C ASP A 163 5.05 5.71 -4.39
N ASP A 164 4.66 4.50 -4.77
CA ASP A 164 4.68 3.32 -3.89
C ASP A 164 6.12 2.95 -3.49
N VAL A 165 7.05 2.99 -4.45
CA VAL A 165 8.48 2.72 -4.16
C VAL A 165 9.05 3.77 -3.21
N ILE A 166 8.76 5.05 -3.46
CA ILE A 166 9.24 6.14 -2.60
C ILE A 166 8.61 6.04 -1.20
N ALA A 167 7.30 5.78 -1.10
CA ALA A 167 6.60 5.65 0.17
C ALA A 167 7.16 4.50 1.03
N LEU A 168 7.41 3.32 0.43
CA LEU A 168 8.02 2.19 1.11
C LEU A 168 9.47 2.46 1.53
N SER A 169 10.23 3.18 0.69
CA SER A 169 11.60 3.59 1.02
C SER A 169 11.62 4.57 2.20
N LEU A 170 10.75 5.57 2.19
CA LEU A 170 10.61 6.53 3.29
C LEU A 170 10.11 5.85 4.57
N MET A 171 9.19 4.87 4.47
CA MET A 171 8.75 4.07 5.62
C MET A 171 9.94 3.35 6.27
N THR A 172 10.84 2.79 5.47
CA THR A 172 12.04 2.12 5.99
C THR A 172 12.93 3.09 6.78
N VAL A 173 13.09 4.32 6.28
CA VAL A 173 13.82 5.38 6.99
C VAL A 173 13.12 5.75 8.30
N ALA A 174 11.80 5.91 8.28
CA ALA A 174 11.03 6.27 9.48
C ALA A 174 11.08 5.16 10.56
N VAL A 175 11.03 3.90 10.16
CA VAL A 175 11.22 2.76 11.05
C VAL A 175 12.63 2.76 11.65
N GLY A 176 13.65 3.03 10.83
CA GLY A 176 15.03 3.19 11.30
C GLY A 176 15.20 4.32 12.31
N LEU A 177 14.54 5.47 12.09
CA LEU A 177 14.54 6.62 13.03
C LEU A 177 13.95 6.28 14.40
N SER A 178 13.02 5.33 14.43
CA SER A 178 12.33 4.92 15.65
C SER A 178 13.14 3.94 16.49
N SER A 179 14.27 3.42 15.97
CA SER A 179 15.13 2.49 16.68
C SER A 179 15.96 3.22 17.74
N PRO A 180 16.07 2.68 18.98
CA PRO A 180 16.89 3.27 20.04
C PRO A 180 18.34 3.46 19.58
N GLY A 181 18.91 4.66 19.77
CA GLY A 181 20.29 4.96 19.39
C GLY A 181 20.49 5.28 17.90
N SER A 182 19.41 5.48 17.13
CA SER A 182 19.52 5.92 15.74
C SER A 182 20.17 7.29 15.65
N SER A 183 21.18 7.39 14.79
CA SER A 183 21.87 8.63 14.46
C SER A 183 21.70 8.96 12.98
N PRO A 184 21.83 10.22 12.55
CA PRO A 184 21.75 10.56 11.13
C PRO A 184 22.65 9.71 10.22
N PRO A 185 23.90 9.35 10.60
CA PRO A 185 24.71 8.41 9.83
C PRO A 185 24.10 6.99 9.74
N ALA A 186 23.50 6.49 10.82
CA ALA A 186 22.87 5.17 10.82
C ALA A 186 21.65 5.12 9.88
N LEU A 187 20.90 6.23 9.76
CA LEU A 187 19.78 6.34 8.83
C LEU A 187 20.22 6.35 7.38
N LEU A 188 21.28 7.10 7.07
CA LEU A 188 21.87 7.09 5.73
C LEU A 188 22.43 5.70 5.39
N ALA A 189 23.04 5.02 6.37
CA ALA A 189 23.49 3.64 6.20
C ALA A 189 22.30 2.68 5.97
N GLY A 190 21.22 2.79 6.70
CA GLY A 190 19.99 2.00 6.50
C GLY A 190 19.36 2.22 5.13
N LEU A 191 19.26 3.46 4.69
CA LEU A 191 18.79 3.80 3.34
C LEU A 191 19.75 3.26 2.27
N GLY A 192 21.06 3.41 2.47
CA GLY A 192 22.09 2.86 1.58
C GLY A 192 22.01 1.32 1.50
N LEU A 193 21.79 0.66 2.64
CA LEU A 193 21.58 -0.79 2.70
C LEU A 193 20.32 -1.20 1.93
N LEU A 194 19.20 -0.50 2.13
CA LEU A 194 17.94 -0.76 1.40
C LEU A 194 18.14 -0.63 -0.11
N LEU A 195 18.72 0.50 -0.54
CA LEU A 195 18.94 0.75 -1.96
C LEU A 195 19.98 -0.22 -2.56
N GLY A 196 21.01 -0.55 -1.81
CA GLY A 196 22.01 -1.53 -2.19
C GLY A 196 21.43 -2.95 -2.33
N LEU A 197 20.60 -3.37 -1.38
CA LEU A 197 19.87 -4.64 -1.46
C LEU A 197 18.86 -4.66 -2.59
N ALA A 198 18.12 -3.59 -2.79
CA ALA A 198 17.19 -3.47 -3.91
C ALA A 198 17.95 -3.59 -5.24
N ALA A 199 19.07 -2.88 -5.40
CA ALA A 199 19.92 -2.95 -6.59
C ALA A 199 20.51 -4.35 -6.79
N LEU A 200 21.01 -4.98 -5.72
CA LEU A 200 21.54 -6.34 -5.75
C LEU A 200 20.46 -7.35 -6.12
N LEU A 201 19.27 -7.26 -5.53
CA LEU A 201 18.14 -8.12 -5.85
C LEU A 201 17.68 -7.96 -7.29
N VAL A 202 17.63 -6.72 -7.79
CA VAL A 202 17.32 -6.46 -9.20
C VAL A 202 18.39 -7.06 -10.10
N TRP A 203 19.67 -6.90 -9.76
CA TRP A 203 20.78 -7.43 -10.54
C TRP A 203 20.82 -8.97 -10.52
N VAL A 204 20.79 -9.60 -9.35
CA VAL A 204 20.76 -11.07 -9.20
C VAL A 204 19.48 -11.63 -9.79
N GLY A 205 18.33 -11.02 -9.47
CA GLY A 205 17.03 -11.46 -9.93
C GLY A 205 16.90 -11.40 -11.45
N SER A 206 17.40 -10.34 -12.09
CA SER A 206 17.35 -10.23 -13.56
C SER A 206 18.18 -11.31 -14.28
N HIS A 207 19.18 -11.89 -13.63
CA HIS A 207 20.07 -12.91 -14.22
C HIS A 207 19.74 -14.33 -13.75
N ALA A 208 19.52 -14.54 -12.46
CA ALA A 208 19.31 -15.87 -11.88
C ALA A 208 17.83 -16.32 -12.01
N LEU A 209 16.89 -15.43 -11.76
CA LEU A 209 15.48 -15.77 -11.67
C LEU A 209 14.89 -16.35 -12.98
N PRO A 210 15.16 -15.81 -14.17
CA PRO A 210 14.67 -16.41 -15.41
C PRO A 210 15.18 -17.83 -15.62
N ARG A 211 16.41 -18.15 -15.18
CA ARG A 211 16.98 -19.51 -15.26
C ARG A 211 16.28 -20.46 -14.30
N ILE A 212 16.07 -20.03 -13.06
CA ILE A 212 15.37 -20.82 -12.03
C ILE A 212 13.94 -21.11 -12.46
N LEU A 213 13.19 -20.07 -12.87
CA LEU A 213 11.81 -20.22 -13.30
C LEU A 213 11.68 -21.08 -14.57
N ARG A 214 12.61 -20.96 -15.50
CA ARG A 214 12.66 -21.83 -16.69
C ARG A 214 12.88 -23.30 -16.31
N ALA A 215 13.81 -23.57 -15.40
CA ALA A 215 14.07 -24.95 -14.95
C ALA A 215 12.83 -25.55 -14.25
N THR A 216 12.08 -24.74 -13.50
CA THR A 216 10.86 -25.20 -12.82
C THR A 216 9.65 -25.32 -13.77
N ASP A 217 9.59 -24.50 -14.80
CA ASP A 217 8.51 -24.58 -15.80
C ASP A 217 8.55 -25.87 -16.64
N VAL A 218 9.75 -26.42 -16.86
CA VAL A 218 9.95 -27.73 -17.48
C VAL A 218 9.35 -28.85 -16.64
N ILE A 219 9.32 -28.71 -15.31
CA ILE A 219 8.73 -29.69 -14.40
C ILE A 219 7.19 -29.58 -14.43
N SER A 220 6.67 -28.37 -14.18
CA SER A 220 5.22 -28.11 -14.22
C SER A 220 4.96 -26.60 -14.13
N PRO A 221 3.90 -26.08 -14.79
CA PRO A 221 3.47 -24.69 -14.67
C PRO A 221 3.15 -24.24 -13.22
N SER A 222 2.66 -25.14 -12.39
CA SER A 222 2.39 -24.88 -10.96
C SER A 222 3.67 -24.73 -10.15
N SER A 223 4.72 -25.46 -10.50
CA SER A 223 6.04 -25.36 -9.85
C SER A 223 6.62 -23.96 -10.00
N THR A 224 6.44 -23.33 -11.14
CA THR A 224 6.88 -21.94 -11.38
C THR A 224 6.23 -20.95 -10.41
N VAL A 225 4.92 -21.08 -10.16
CA VAL A 225 4.18 -20.23 -9.21
C VAL A 225 4.64 -20.49 -7.78
N THR A 226 4.79 -21.77 -7.40
CA THR A 226 5.27 -22.15 -6.06
C THR A 226 6.65 -21.58 -5.79
N VAL A 227 7.58 -21.68 -6.73
CA VAL A 227 8.93 -21.14 -6.60
C VAL A 227 8.92 -19.61 -6.53
N ALA A 228 8.08 -18.94 -7.34
CA ALA A 228 7.94 -17.50 -7.29
C ALA A 228 7.47 -17.00 -5.91
N VAL A 229 6.46 -17.67 -5.33
CA VAL A 229 5.96 -17.38 -3.98
C VAL A 229 7.02 -17.68 -2.92
N SER A 230 7.69 -18.82 -3.01
CA SER A 230 8.77 -19.17 -2.08
C SER A 230 9.90 -18.14 -2.10
N MET A 231 10.29 -17.65 -3.27
CA MET A 231 11.28 -16.59 -3.40
C MET A 231 10.80 -15.27 -2.77
N ALA A 232 9.53 -14.91 -2.95
CA ALA A 232 8.97 -13.73 -2.31
C ALA A 232 9.06 -13.81 -0.78
N LEU A 233 8.72 -14.97 -0.20
CA LEU A 233 8.81 -15.21 1.24
C LEU A 233 10.27 -15.20 1.74
N LEU A 234 11.20 -15.82 1.01
CA LEU A 234 12.63 -15.84 1.36
C LEU A 234 13.25 -14.45 1.32
N ILE A 235 12.92 -13.65 0.30
CA ILE A 235 13.41 -12.28 0.18
C ILE A 235 12.79 -11.40 1.29
N SER A 236 11.51 -11.56 1.58
CA SER A 236 10.85 -10.87 2.72
C SER A 236 11.52 -11.23 4.04
N PHE A 237 11.83 -12.50 4.26
CA PHE A 237 12.53 -12.96 5.44
C PHE A 237 13.96 -12.38 5.53
N ALA A 238 14.70 -12.34 4.41
CA ALA A 238 16.02 -11.72 4.37
C ALA A 238 15.98 -10.23 4.73
N PHE A 239 14.96 -9.50 4.27
CA PHE A 239 14.73 -8.10 4.68
C PHE A 239 14.48 -7.99 6.19
N ALA A 240 13.64 -8.86 6.74
CA ALA A 240 13.36 -8.89 8.18
C ALA A 240 14.63 -9.14 9.02
N LEU A 241 15.51 -10.06 8.59
CA LEU A 241 16.79 -10.31 9.26
C LEU A 241 17.73 -9.09 9.28
N LEU A 242 17.60 -8.21 8.29
CA LEU A 242 18.38 -6.98 8.17
C LEU A 242 17.71 -5.77 8.88
N GLY A 243 16.63 -6.01 9.62
CA GLY A 243 15.87 -4.95 10.29
C GLY A 243 15.05 -4.07 9.34
N LEU A 244 14.87 -4.50 8.09
CA LEU A 244 14.04 -3.81 7.09
C LEU A 244 12.63 -4.40 7.08
N PRO A 245 11.60 -3.61 6.73
CA PRO A 245 10.24 -4.13 6.63
C PRO A 245 10.13 -5.27 5.60
N PRO A 246 9.66 -6.48 5.98
CA PRO A 246 9.57 -7.63 5.08
C PRO A 246 8.69 -7.36 3.85
N LEU A 247 7.73 -6.48 3.97
CA LEU A 247 6.82 -6.08 2.88
C LEU A 247 7.55 -5.44 1.69
N VAL A 248 8.63 -4.71 1.97
CA VAL A 248 9.49 -4.11 0.94
C VAL A 248 10.18 -5.22 0.14
N GLY A 249 10.67 -6.26 0.82
CA GLY A 249 11.26 -7.44 0.18
C GLY A 249 10.26 -8.15 -0.75
N ALA A 250 9.02 -8.35 -0.29
CA ALA A 250 7.94 -8.94 -1.08
C ALA A 250 7.65 -8.12 -2.35
N PHE A 251 7.56 -6.79 -2.21
CA PHE A 251 7.34 -5.89 -3.34
C PHE A 251 8.45 -6.01 -4.40
N PHE A 252 9.72 -5.96 -3.99
CA PHE A 252 10.84 -6.11 -4.93
C PHE A 252 10.87 -7.49 -5.58
N ALA A 253 10.57 -8.56 -4.84
CA ALA A 253 10.45 -9.90 -5.40
C ALA A 253 9.40 -9.95 -6.51
N GLY A 254 8.22 -9.37 -6.27
CA GLY A 254 7.15 -9.26 -7.27
C GLY A 254 7.60 -8.50 -8.51
N SER A 255 8.24 -7.34 -8.32
CA SER A 255 8.71 -6.49 -9.43
C SER A 255 9.77 -7.18 -10.30
N ILE A 256 10.64 -7.98 -9.70
CA ILE A 256 11.63 -8.77 -10.44
C ILE A 256 10.93 -9.85 -11.25
N ILE A 257 9.97 -10.58 -10.65
CA ILE A 257 9.21 -11.64 -11.34
C ILE A 257 8.36 -11.05 -12.48
N ALA A 258 7.72 -9.89 -12.27
CA ALA A 258 6.98 -9.17 -13.29
C ALA A 258 7.82 -8.88 -14.54
N SER A 259 9.12 -8.66 -14.34
CA SER A 259 10.06 -8.42 -15.45
C SER A 259 10.51 -9.69 -16.17
N THR A 260 10.04 -10.88 -15.80
CA THR A 260 10.31 -12.16 -16.50
C THR A 260 9.17 -12.52 -17.45
N GLU A 261 9.40 -13.50 -18.33
CA GLU A 261 8.35 -14.06 -19.19
C GLU A 261 7.23 -14.76 -18.39
N TYR A 262 7.50 -15.13 -17.13
CA TYR A 262 6.57 -15.82 -16.22
C TYR A 262 5.68 -14.84 -15.42
N GLY A 263 6.00 -13.54 -15.41
CA GLY A 263 5.31 -12.53 -14.59
C GLY A 263 3.80 -12.56 -14.75
N HIS A 264 3.30 -12.58 -15.98
CA HIS A 264 1.86 -12.61 -16.24
C HIS A 264 1.18 -13.89 -15.70
N ARG A 265 1.85 -15.03 -15.82
CA ARG A 265 1.36 -16.31 -15.28
C ARG A 265 1.27 -16.27 -13.75
N VAL A 266 2.34 -15.83 -13.09
CA VAL A 266 2.38 -15.72 -11.63
C VAL A 266 1.32 -14.75 -11.15
N THR A 267 1.19 -13.56 -11.78
CA THR A 267 0.15 -12.58 -11.45
C THR A 267 -1.24 -13.22 -11.48
N ARG A 268 -1.60 -13.94 -12.54
CA ARG A 268 -2.92 -14.55 -12.68
C ARG A 268 -3.22 -15.56 -11.58
N HIS A 269 -2.24 -16.37 -11.17
CA HIS A 269 -2.41 -17.35 -10.11
C HIS A 269 -2.41 -16.74 -8.71
N MET A 270 -1.77 -15.58 -8.55
CA MET A 270 -1.76 -14.86 -7.28
C MET A 270 -3.06 -14.11 -6.99
N VAL A 271 -3.88 -13.78 -7.99
CA VAL A 271 -5.15 -13.06 -7.79
C VAL A 271 -6.04 -13.71 -6.72
N PRO A 272 -6.39 -15.01 -6.78
CA PRO A 272 -7.23 -15.63 -5.76
C PRO A 272 -6.54 -15.72 -4.39
N VAL A 273 -5.24 -16.01 -4.35
CA VAL A 273 -4.47 -16.08 -3.11
C VAL A 273 -4.47 -14.71 -2.42
N THR A 274 -4.12 -13.67 -3.18
CA THR A 274 -4.12 -12.29 -2.67
C THR A 274 -5.51 -11.86 -2.20
N ALA A 275 -6.58 -12.25 -2.90
CA ALA A 275 -7.94 -11.89 -2.51
C ALA A 275 -8.33 -12.48 -1.13
N ILE A 276 -7.97 -13.73 -0.86
CA ILE A 276 -8.21 -14.40 0.42
C ILE A 276 -7.43 -13.68 1.54
N PHE A 277 -6.13 -13.56 1.38
CA PHE A 277 -5.26 -13.01 2.42
C PHE A 277 -5.41 -11.50 2.60
N MET A 278 -5.79 -10.76 1.57
CA MET A 278 -6.17 -9.35 1.66
C MET A 278 -7.39 -9.17 2.57
N GLY A 279 -8.39 -10.07 2.46
CA GLY A 279 -9.54 -10.07 3.35
C GLY A 279 -9.13 -10.23 4.82
N VAL A 280 -8.27 -11.20 5.11
CA VAL A 280 -7.75 -11.44 6.47
C VAL A 280 -6.97 -10.23 6.98
N PHE A 281 -6.07 -9.71 6.16
CA PHE A 281 -5.21 -8.57 6.53
C PHE A 281 -6.03 -7.33 6.88
N PHE A 282 -6.93 -6.88 6.02
CA PHE A 282 -7.69 -5.65 6.30
C PHE A 282 -8.70 -5.83 7.43
N THR A 283 -9.32 -7.00 7.55
CA THR A 283 -10.20 -7.29 8.69
C THR A 283 -9.42 -7.29 10.01
N SER A 284 -8.19 -7.83 10.02
CA SER A 284 -7.35 -7.79 11.22
C SER A 284 -6.90 -6.39 11.62
N ILE A 285 -6.66 -5.49 10.66
CA ILE A 285 -6.42 -4.07 10.95
C ILE A 285 -7.68 -3.46 11.61
N GLY A 286 -8.86 -3.83 11.13
CA GLY A 286 -10.12 -3.38 11.72
C GLY A 286 -10.24 -3.71 13.20
N PHE A 287 -9.71 -4.84 13.67
CA PHE A 287 -9.70 -5.20 15.11
C PHE A 287 -8.97 -4.19 16.00
N LEU A 288 -8.02 -3.45 15.42
CA LEU A 288 -7.21 -2.46 16.15
C LEU A 288 -7.87 -1.08 16.20
N ILE A 289 -8.97 -0.88 15.49
CA ILE A 289 -9.66 0.41 15.42
C ILE A 289 -10.78 0.45 16.46
N ASP A 290 -10.62 1.33 17.46
CA ASP A 290 -11.66 1.63 18.44
C ASP A 290 -12.68 2.63 17.82
N PRO A 291 -13.93 2.23 17.56
CA PRO A 291 -14.92 3.11 16.97
C PRO A 291 -15.29 4.30 17.87
N ALA A 292 -15.10 4.22 19.17
CA ALA A 292 -15.34 5.32 20.11
C ALA A 292 -14.35 6.49 19.90
N ARG A 293 -13.18 6.22 19.32
CA ARG A 293 -12.17 7.25 19.04
C ARG A 293 -12.36 7.95 17.68
N LEU A 294 -13.19 7.39 16.77
CA LEU A 294 -13.40 7.95 15.43
C LEU A 294 -13.88 9.41 15.43
N PRO A 295 -14.81 9.85 16.31
CA PRO A 295 -15.24 11.26 16.36
C PRO A 295 -14.08 12.22 16.69
N GLY A 296 -13.17 11.80 17.59
CA GLY A 296 -11.99 12.59 17.99
C GLY A 296 -10.97 12.79 16.86
N VAL A 297 -10.91 11.86 15.91
CA VAL A 297 -9.98 11.89 14.78
C VAL A 297 -10.59 12.56 13.54
N LEU A 298 -11.90 12.78 13.50
CA LEU A 298 -12.62 13.23 12.29
C LEU A 298 -12.11 14.58 11.77
N ALA A 299 -11.89 15.55 12.65
CA ALA A 299 -11.38 16.87 12.25
C ALA A 299 -9.96 16.76 11.64
N LEU A 300 -9.09 15.95 12.26
CA LEU A 300 -7.75 15.66 11.73
C LEU A 300 -7.83 14.94 10.39
N ALA A 301 -8.75 13.97 10.25
CA ALA A 301 -8.95 13.23 9.00
C ALA A 301 -9.43 14.16 7.87
N LEU A 302 -10.34 15.07 8.12
CA LEU A 302 -10.80 16.05 7.13
C LEU A 302 -9.64 16.98 6.71
N ALA A 303 -8.82 17.45 7.65
CA ALA A 303 -7.64 18.23 7.35
C ALA A 303 -6.63 17.41 6.52
N ALA A 304 -6.39 16.15 6.89
CA ALA A 304 -5.49 15.24 6.18
C ALA A 304 -5.98 14.94 4.76
N VAL A 305 -7.30 14.80 4.55
CA VAL A 305 -7.89 14.68 3.21
C VAL A 305 -7.63 15.96 2.39
N GLY A 306 -7.79 17.15 2.98
CA GLY A 306 -7.43 18.41 2.34
C GLY A 306 -5.95 18.46 1.95
N VAL A 307 -5.06 18.05 2.86
CA VAL A 307 -3.61 17.93 2.62
C VAL A 307 -3.33 16.93 1.49
N ALA A 308 -3.99 15.78 1.45
CA ALA A 308 -3.83 14.79 0.40
C ALA A 308 -4.20 15.34 -0.99
N VAL A 309 -5.27 16.16 -1.06
CA VAL A 309 -5.67 16.83 -2.31
C VAL A 309 -4.62 17.86 -2.72
N VAL A 310 -4.27 18.78 -1.83
CA VAL A 310 -3.30 19.86 -2.11
C VAL A 310 -1.94 19.27 -2.49
N GLY A 311 -1.45 18.30 -1.70
CA GLY A 311 -0.14 17.68 -1.87
C GLY A 311 0.03 16.89 -3.18
N LYS A 312 -1.06 16.48 -3.83
CA LYS A 312 -1.02 15.78 -5.13
C LYS A 312 -1.48 16.66 -6.29
N VAL A 313 -2.55 17.44 -6.11
CA VAL A 313 -3.11 18.23 -7.21
C VAL A 313 -2.20 19.39 -7.60
N LEU A 314 -1.61 20.10 -6.65
CA LEU A 314 -0.75 21.24 -6.99
C LEU A 314 0.53 20.81 -7.73
N PRO A 315 1.32 19.83 -7.24
CA PRO A 315 2.45 19.30 -8.00
C PRO A 315 2.02 18.67 -9.33
N GLY A 316 0.91 17.94 -9.33
CA GLY A 316 0.32 17.37 -10.55
C GLY A 316 0.08 18.42 -11.61
N MET A 317 -0.59 19.51 -11.26
CA MET A 317 -0.83 20.64 -12.15
C MET A 317 0.46 21.32 -12.62
N ALA A 318 1.44 21.49 -11.72
CA ALA A 318 2.71 22.13 -12.06
C ALA A 318 3.49 21.34 -13.13
N VAL A 319 3.41 20.01 -13.10
CA VAL A 319 4.09 19.13 -14.07
C VAL A 319 3.23 18.91 -15.31
N LEU A 320 1.96 18.55 -15.16
CA LEU A 320 1.08 18.15 -16.27
C LEU A 320 0.77 19.31 -17.23
N ARG A 321 0.71 20.55 -16.75
CA ARG A 321 0.56 21.72 -17.63
C ARG A 321 1.71 21.92 -18.62
N ARG A 322 2.84 21.27 -18.42
CA ARG A 322 3.98 21.29 -19.33
C ARG A 322 3.95 20.19 -20.39
N VAL A 323 2.95 19.29 -20.32
CA VAL A 323 2.78 18.22 -21.31
C VAL A 323 2.15 18.82 -22.57
N PRO A 324 2.79 18.68 -23.74
CA PRO A 324 2.26 19.18 -25.00
C PRO A 324 0.88 18.58 -25.31
N GLY A 325 -0.05 19.43 -25.75
CA GLY A 325 -1.40 19.00 -26.14
C GLY A 325 -2.36 18.73 -24.96
N LEU A 326 -1.93 18.93 -23.70
CA LEU A 326 -2.77 18.75 -22.54
C LEU A 326 -3.36 20.09 -22.07
N ASP A 327 -4.68 20.22 -22.13
CA ASP A 327 -5.40 21.40 -21.64
C ASP A 327 -5.48 21.44 -20.09
N ALA A 328 -5.76 22.63 -19.54
CA ALA A 328 -5.81 22.81 -18.10
C ALA A 328 -6.91 21.99 -17.39
N PRO A 329 -8.14 21.82 -17.94
CA PRO A 329 -9.16 20.96 -17.35
C PRO A 329 -8.75 19.48 -17.29
N ARG A 330 -8.08 18.96 -18.33
CA ARG A 330 -7.59 17.58 -18.33
C ARG A 330 -6.39 17.42 -17.41
N ALA A 331 -5.46 18.39 -17.37
CA ALA A 331 -4.35 18.39 -16.43
C ALA A 331 -4.86 18.38 -14.99
N TRP A 332 -5.91 19.15 -14.67
CA TRP A 332 -6.57 19.12 -13.37
C TRP A 332 -7.14 17.74 -13.07
N SER A 333 -7.92 17.18 -14.01
CA SER A 333 -8.55 15.86 -13.84
C SER A 333 -7.54 14.74 -13.69
N LEU A 334 -6.44 14.75 -14.45
CA LEU A 334 -5.33 13.80 -14.30
C LEU A 334 -4.62 13.98 -12.95
N SER A 335 -4.49 15.22 -12.45
CA SER A 335 -3.90 15.47 -11.13
C SER A 335 -4.80 14.92 -10.01
N THR A 336 -6.13 14.96 -10.15
CA THR A 336 -7.06 14.41 -9.14
C THR A 336 -7.03 12.88 -9.07
N VAL A 337 -6.60 12.20 -10.13
CA VAL A 337 -6.38 10.74 -10.15
C VAL A 337 -5.27 10.32 -9.17
N LEU A 338 -4.35 11.21 -8.81
CA LEU A 338 -3.28 10.97 -7.85
C LEU A 338 -3.73 11.11 -6.38
N VAL A 339 -4.97 11.55 -6.11
CA VAL A 339 -5.47 11.84 -4.75
C VAL A 339 -5.81 10.59 -3.95
N PRO A 340 -6.43 9.53 -4.49
CA PRO A 340 -6.87 8.39 -3.69
C PRO A 340 -5.74 7.69 -2.94
N ARG A 341 -6.01 7.37 -1.68
CA ARG A 341 -5.16 6.53 -0.84
C ARG A 341 -5.77 5.14 -0.73
N ALA A 342 -4.93 4.12 -0.49
CA ALA A 342 -5.39 2.74 -0.36
C ALA A 342 -4.52 1.92 0.61
N GLU A 343 -4.29 0.67 0.25
CA GLU A 343 -3.68 -0.38 1.06
C GLU A 343 -2.33 0.01 1.67
N ILE A 344 -1.45 0.65 0.90
CA ILE A 344 -0.10 1.03 1.39
C ILE A 344 -0.18 2.04 2.53
N SER A 345 -1.13 2.99 2.49
CA SER A 345 -1.35 3.94 3.58
C SER A 345 -1.73 3.24 4.89
N LEU A 346 -2.58 2.21 4.83
CA LEU A 346 -2.96 1.41 6.00
C LEU A 346 -1.80 0.57 6.53
N ILE A 347 -1.01 -0.02 5.65
CA ILE A 347 0.21 -0.75 6.01
C ILE A 347 1.18 0.18 6.75
N ILE A 348 1.42 1.36 6.20
CA ILE A 348 2.28 2.39 6.83
C ILE A 348 1.74 2.76 8.21
N ALA A 349 0.42 2.99 8.33
CA ALA A 349 -0.20 3.33 9.61
C ALA A 349 -0.05 2.21 10.64
N GLN A 350 -0.23 0.95 10.23
CA GLN A 350 -0.04 -0.21 11.10
C GLN A 350 1.41 -0.31 11.60
N TYR A 351 2.39 -0.12 10.72
CA TYR A 351 3.80 -0.08 11.14
C TYR A 351 4.06 1.07 12.12
N GLY A 352 3.47 2.25 11.87
CA GLY A 352 3.56 3.37 12.78
C GLY A 352 3.08 3.01 14.19
N VAL A 353 1.92 2.35 14.30
CA VAL A 353 1.37 1.92 15.59
C VAL A 353 2.27 0.88 16.26
N VAL A 354 2.78 -0.09 15.51
CA VAL A 354 3.71 -1.11 16.05
C VAL A 354 4.97 -0.49 16.68
N ILE A 355 5.46 0.62 16.14
CA ILE A 355 6.64 1.34 16.67
C ILE A 355 6.31 2.49 17.62
N GLY A 356 5.07 2.58 18.10
CA GLY A 356 4.65 3.48 19.17
C GLY A 356 3.92 4.76 18.72
N ALA A 357 3.47 4.86 17.48
CA ALA A 357 2.52 5.91 17.11
C ALA A 357 1.14 5.65 17.76
N PRO A 358 0.34 6.70 17.99
CA PRO A 358 -1.01 6.54 18.52
C PRO A 358 -1.89 5.63 17.66
N GLU A 359 -2.75 4.83 18.28
CA GLU A 359 -3.71 3.95 17.58
C GLU A 359 -4.65 4.72 16.67
N GLU A 360 -4.89 6.00 16.98
CA GLU A 360 -5.64 6.96 16.19
C GLU A 360 -5.09 7.10 14.75
N LEU A 361 -3.83 6.75 14.52
CA LEU A 361 -3.21 6.76 13.19
C LEU A 361 -3.89 5.76 12.23
N LEU A 362 -4.33 4.60 12.71
CA LEU A 362 -5.08 3.63 11.90
C LEU A 362 -6.48 4.17 11.52
N ALA A 363 -7.17 4.76 12.50
CA ALA A 363 -8.46 5.41 12.27
C ALA A 363 -8.32 6.58 11.28
N LEU A 364 -7.28 7.39 11.44
CA LEU A 364 -6.93 8.47 10.51
C LEU A 364 -6.71 7.93 9.09
N ALA A 365 -5.88 6.91 8.92
CA ALA A 365 -5.57 6.32 7.62
C ALA A 365 -6.84 5.76 6.94
N MET A 366 -7.72 5.09 7.70
CA MET A 366 -8.99 4.57 7.19
C MET A 366 -9.92 5.71 6.71
N LEU A 367 -10.08 6.77 7.51
CA LEU A 367 -10.93 7.91 7.15
C LEU A 367 -10.36 8.69 5.97
N VAL A 368 -9.04 8.86 5.90
CA VAL A 368 -8.35 9.49 4.75
C VAL A 368 -8.54 8.64 3.50
N MET A 369 -8.40 7.32 3.58
CA MET A 369 -8.64 6.43 2.45
C MET A 369 -10.07 6.56 1.93
N LEU A 370 -11.07 6.55 2.82
CA LEU A 370 -12.47 6.72 2.45
C LEU A 370 -12.72 8.10 1.83
N GLY A 371 -12.28 9.18 2.46
CA GLY A 371 -12.46 10.55 1.98
C GLY A 371 -11.80 10.77 0.61
N THR A 372 -10.56 10.33 0.45
CA THR A 372 -9.82 10.50 -0.81
C THR A 372 -10.33 9.60 -1.94
N ALA A 373 -10.97 8.48 -1.65
CA ALA A 373 -11.61 7.63 -2.66
C ALA A 373 -12.88 8.25 -3.26
N LEU A 374 -13.59 9.09 -2.50
CA LEU A 374 -14.83 9.74 -2.95
C LEU A 374 -14.58 11.06 -3.70
N LEU A 375 -13.56 11.80 -3.31
CA LEU A 375 -13.29 13.16 -3.80
C LEU A 375 -13.01 13.29 -5.30
N PRO A 376 -12.25 12.41 -5.97
CA PRO A 376 -11.93 12.58 -7.39
C PRO A 376 -13.18 12.70 -8.27
N ALA A 377 -14.24 11.96 -7.93
CA ALA A 377 -15.50 12.02 -8.66
C ALA A 377 -16.18 13.40 -8.60
N ALA A 378 -15.96 14.15 -7.51
CA ALA A 378 -16.46 15.51 -7.32
C ALA A 378 -15.52 16.59 -7.90
N LEU A 379 -14.22 16.30 -7.97
CA LEU A 379 -13.19 17.26 -8.39
C LEU A 379 -12.92 17.25 -9.91
N VAL A 380 -13.32 16.20 -10.62
CA VAL A 380 -13.09 16.06 -12.08
C VAL A 380 -13.85 17.16 -12.85
N ARG A 381 -13.15 17.79 -13.79
CA ARG A 381 -13.64 18.90 -14.63
C ARG A 381 -13.86 18.53 -16.11
N VAL A 382 -13.65 17.27 -16.49
CA VAL A 382 -13.91 16.79 -17.85
C VAL A 382 -15.31 16.22 -17.91
N PRO A 383 -16.13 16.58 -18.93
CA PRO A 383 -17.45 15.99 -19.11
C PRO A 383 -17.33 14.47 -19.24
N ARG A 384 -18.11 13.73 -18.43
CA ARG A 384 -18.18 12.27 -18.54
C ARG A 384 -18.65 11.92 -19.94
N ARG A 385 -17.89 11.14 -20.72
CA ARG A 385 -18.42 10.49 -21.90
C ARG A 385 -19.60 9.63 -21.44
N LYS A 386 -20.80 9.90 -21.96
CA LYS A 386 -21.92 8.95 -21.82
C LYS A 386 -21.50 7.69 -22.57
N VAL A 387 -21.28 6.62 -21.83
CA VAL A 387 -21.08 5.26 -22.39
C VAL A 387 -22.43 4.77 -22.85
#